data_2b8c2d236a6463a581a0cdce5025c014
#
_entry.id   2b8c2d236a6463a581a0cdce5025c014
#
_cell.length_a   1.000
_cell.length_b   1.000
_cell.length_c   1.000
_cell.angle_alpha   90.00
_cell.angle_beta   90.00
_cell.angle_gamma   90.00
#
_symmetry.space_group_name_H-M   'P 1'
#
loop_
_entity.id
_entity.type
_entity.pdbx_description
1 polymer ?
#
loop_
_entity_poly.entity_id
_entity_poly.type
_entity_poly.pdbx_seq_one_letter_code
_entity_poly.pdbx_strand_id
1 'polypeptide(L)'
;PQSLIDRARFGPSAGHPILGAADYKLVHHASNGRSVYSFCMCPGGTVVAATSEEGRVVTNGMSQYSRNERNANAGIVVGIAPQDYRQDGKRDGSVVDPLDGVAFQRFWESRAYELGGGGYVAPGQRVGDFIKRQRSSAFGSVEPSYKPGVLPTDLAEAGRESLPAYVLDAIREALPAFERQIPGFALPDALLTGVETRT
;
A
#
# COMPACT_ATOMS: atom_id res chain seq x y z
N PRO A 1 -8.08 -8.27 -8.55
CA PRO A 1 -8.39 -8.32 -10.00
C PRO A 1 -9.18 -7.11 -10.45
N GLN A 2 -8.83 -6.51 -11.61
CA GLN A 2 -9.54 -5.36 -12.17
C GLN A 2 -11.04 -5.67 -12.39
N SER A 3 -11.36 -6.88 -12.80
CA SER A 3 -12.74 -7.28 -13.04
C SER A 3 -13.68 -7.19 -11.82
N LEU A 4 -13.15 -7.26 -10.60
CA LEU A 4 -13.95 -7.03 -9.39
C LEU A 4 -14.32 -5.55 -9.26
N ILE A 5 -13.38 -4.66 -9.54
CA ILE A 5 -13.60 -3.21 -9.50
C ILE A 5 -14.60 -2.81 -10.59
N ASP A 6 -14.42 -3.32 -11.81
CA ASP A 6 -15.36 -3.06 -12.92
C ASP A 6 -16.78 -3.45 -12.54
N ARG A 7 -16.94 -4.64 -11.95
CA ARG A 7 -18.24 -5.15 -11.52
C ARG A 7 -18.85 -4.33 -10.41
N ALA A 8 -18.03 -3.92 -9.43
CA ALA A 8 -18.49 -3.09 -8.32
C ALA A 8 -18.93 -1.68 -8.78
N ARG A 9 -18.27 -1.13 -9.81
CA ARG A 9 -18.53 0.23 -10.32
C ARG A 9 -19.59 0.28 -11.41
N PHE A 10 -19.59 -0.68 -12.32
CA PHE A 10 -20.42 -0.66 -13.52
C PHE A 10 -21.56 -1.69 -13.50
N GLY A 11 -21.59 -2.60 -12.50
CA GLY A 11 -22.61 -3.62 -12.38
C GLY A 11 -22.75 -4.47 -13.66
N PRO A 12 -23.96 -4.60 -14.22
CA PRO A 12 -24.17 -5.37 -15.46
C PRO A 12 -23.44 -4.81 -16.68
N SER A 13 -23.04 -3.54 -16.66
CA SER A 13 -22.31 -2.89 -17.76
C SER A 13 -20.78 -3.10 -17.67
N ALA A 14 -20.29 -3.86 -16.70
CA ALA A 14 -18.87 -4.20 -16.60
C ALA A 14 -18.41 -4.91 -17.90
N GLY A 15 -17.26 -4.49 -18.42
CA GLY A 15 -16.73 -5.02 -19.68
C GLY A 15 -17.29 -4.34 -20.94
N HIS A 16 -18.12 -3.31 -20.81
CA HIS A 16 -18.60 -2.57 -21.97
C HIS A 16 -17.43 -1.80 -22.63
N PRO A 17 -17.22 -1.92 -23.95
CA PRO A 17 -16.01 -1.39 -24.62
C PRO A 17 -15.80 0.11 -24.45
N ILE A 18 -16.87 0.89 -24.33
CA ILE A 18 -16.80 2.36 -24.19
C ILE A 18 -16.43 2.77 -22.76
N LEU A 19 -16.81 1.97 -21.75
CA LEU A 19 -16.53 2.32 -20.35
C LEU A 19 -15.08 2.09 -19.96
N GLY A 20 -14.42 1.11 -20.56
CA GLY A 20 -13.05 0.73 -20.21
C GLY A 20 -12.94 0.17 -18.79
N ALA A 21 -11.75 0.22 -18.23
CA ALA A 21 -11.47 -0.22 -16.87
C ALA A 21 -11.90 0.83 -15.84
N ALA A 22 -12.63 0.39 -14.81
CA ALA A 22 -13.13 1.26 -13.73
C ALA A 22 -12.03 1.74 -12.82
N ASP A 23 -12.19 2.95 -12.31
CA ASP A 23 -11.35 3.55 -11.28
C ASP A 23 -12.14 3.91 -10.01
N TYR A 24 -11.43 4.34 -8.97
CA TYR A 24 -12.02 4.80 -7.71
C TYR A 24 -11.10 5.76 -6.95
N LYS A 25 -11.71 6.55 -6.07
CA LYS A 25 -11.03 7.32 -5.02
C LYS A 25 -11.76 7.06 -3.72
N LEU A 26 -11.03 6.68 -2.68
CA LEU A 26 -11.59 6.34 -1.38
C LEU A 26 -10.88 7.16 -0.30
N VAL A 27 -11.60 7.49 0.75
CA VAL A 27 -11.07 8.13 1.95
C VAL A 27 -11.74 7.52 3.18
N HIS A 28 -10.94 7.37 4.23
CA HIS A 28 -11.41 6.97 5.56
C HIS A 28 -10.71 7.81 6.62
N HIS A 29 -11.46 8.30 7.59
CA HIS A 29 -10.92 8.98 8.78
C HIS A 29 -10.85 7.95 9.91
N ALA A 30 -9.63 7.54 10.24
CA ALA A 30 -9.38 6.53 11.26
C ALA A 30 -9.58 7.08 12.67
N SER A 31 -9.87 6.18 13.61
CA SER A 31 -10.14 6.50 15.02
C SER A 31 -8.97 7.19 15.73
N ASN A 32 -7.74 6.98 15.24
CA ASN A 32 -6.54 7.66 15.72
C ASN A 32 -6.34 9.08 15.17
N GLY A 33 -7.33 9.64 14.48
CA GLY A 33 -7.30 10.99 13.90
C GLY A 33 -6.56 11.11 12.57
N ARG A 34 -6.08 10.00 12.00
CA ARG A 34 -5.41 10.01 10.68
C ARG A 34 -6.42 9.80 9.56
N SER A 35 -6.14 10.44 8.42
CA SER A 35 -6.88 10.18 7.19
C SER A 35 -6.12 9.19 6.33
N VAL A 36 -6.84 8.19 5.81
CA VAL A 36 -6.33 7.17 4.91
C VAL A 36 -6.97 7.37 3.55
N TYR A 37 -6.16 7.40 2.52
CA TYR A 37 -6.62 7.61 1.15
C TYR A 37 -6.21 6.43 0.27
N SER A 38 -7.10 6.05 -0.65
CA SER A 38 -6.70 5.31 -1.83
C SER A 38 -6.23 6.32 -2.87
N PHE A 39 -4.94 6.34 -3.14
CA PHE A 39 -4.28 7.33 -3.99
C PHE A 39 -3.72 6.69 -5.26
N CYS A 40 -3.64 7.46 -6.36
CA CYS A 40 -3.08 7.00 -7.65
C CYS A 40 -3.56 5.59 -8.07
N MET A 41 -4.88 5.36 -8.04
CA MET A 41 -5.43 4.09 -8.51
C MET A 41 -5.07 3.86 -9.98
N CYS A 42 -4.48 2.71 -10.26
CA CYS A 42 -4.01 2.28 -11.57
C CYS A 42 -4.88 1.13 -12.09
N PRO A 43 -5.92 1.45 -12.92
CA PRO A 43 -6.77 0.43 -13.52
C PRO A 43 -5.97 -0.47 -14.45
N GLY A 44 -6.17 -1.80 -14.37
CA GLY A 44 -5.46 -2.77 -15.19
C GLY A 44 -3.96 -2.51 -15.23
N GLY A 45 -3.35 -2.31 -14.05
CA GLY A 45 -1.96 -1.89 -13.90
C GLY A 45 -1.09 -2.87 -13.12
N THR A 46 0.15 -2.50 -12.95
CA THR A 46 1.18 -3.27 -12.24
C THR A 46 1.81 -2.45 -11.12
N VAL A 47 2.28 -3.11 -10.08
CA VAL A 47 3.17 -2.50 -9.09
C VAL A 47 4.60 -2.57 -9.64
N VAL A 48 5.30 -1.44 -9.62
CA VAL A 48 6.64 -1.27 -10.19
C VAL A 48 7.64 -0.81 -9.14
N ALA A 49 8.93 -1.03 -9.39
CA ALA A 49 10.00 -0.49 -8.57
C ALA A 49 10.17 1.01 -8.84
N ALA A 50 10.23 1.80 -7.77
CA ALA A 50 10.48 3.24 -7.78
C ALA A 50 11.68 3.63 -6.90
N THR A 51 12.51 2.66 -6.56
CA THR A 51 13.71 2.84 -5.73
C THR A 51 14.76 3.65 -6.47
N SER A 52 15.31 4.68 -5.83
CA SER A 52 16.37 5.53 -6.36
C SER A 52 17.65 5.50 -5.53
N GLU A 53 17.66 4.80 -4.41
CA GLU A 53 18.80 4.73 -3.49
C GLU A 53 19.12 3.27 -3.12
N GLU A 54 20.40 2.96 -2.97
CA GLU A 54 20.85 1.62 -2.61
C GLU A 54 20.37 1.18 -1.21
N GLY A 55 20.08 -0.12 -1.06
CA GLY A 55 19.63 -0.68 0.22
C GLY A 55 18.24 -0.24 0.67
N ARG A 56 17.39 0.21 -0.26
CA ARG A 56 16.02 0.66 0.00
C ARG A 56 15.04 0.03 -0.96
N VAL A 57 13.78 -0.06 -0.57
CA VAL A 57 12.68 -0.48 -1.44
C VAL A 57 11.60 0.58 -1.44
N VAL A 58 11.25 1.03 -2.63
CA VAL A 58 10.10 1.90 -2.89
C VAL A 58 9.30 1.28 -4.02
N THR A 59 8.00 1.16 -3.82
CA THR A 59 7.05 0.68 -4.82
C THR A 59 6.15 1.80 -5.31
N ASN A 60 5.65 1.70 -6.52
CA ASN A 60 4.63 2.59 -7.06
C ASN A 60 3.68 1.82 -7.97
N GLY A 61 2.50 2.37 -8.24
CA GLY A 61 1.57 1.84 -9.22
C GLY A 61 1.79 2.43 -10.61
N MET A 62 1.56 1.61 -11.64
CA MET A 62 1.64 2.05 -13.03
C MET A 62 0.54 1.41 -13.85
N SER A 63 -0.22 2.20 -14.61
CA SER A 63 -1.09 1.70 -15.68
C SER A 63 -0.40 1.86 -17.02
N GLN A 64 -0.42 0.82 -17.83
CA GLN A 64 -0.09 0.92 -19.24
C GLN A 64 -1.22 1.62 -20.00
N TYR A 65 -0.95 2.10 -21.19
CA TYR A 65 -1.96 2.77 -22.02
C TYR A 65 -3.22 1.92 -22.25
N SER A 66 -3.03 0.62 -22.45
CA SER A 66 -4.14 -0.34 -22.68
C SER A 66 -4.98 -0.62 -21.45
N ARG A 67 -4.46 -0.39 -20.23
CA ARG A 67 -5.13 -0.66 -18.94
C ARG A 67 -5.75 -2.07 -18.85
N ASN A 68 -5.10 -3.07 -19.44
CA ASN A 68 -5.64 -4.42 -19.58
C ASN A 68 -4.86 -5.48 -18.79
N GLU A 69 -4.02 -5.07 -17.86
CA GLU A 69 -3.40 -6.00 -16.94
C GLU A 69 -4.43 -6.61 -15.99
N ARG A 70 -4.12 -7.81 -15.49
CA ARG A 70 -5.05 -8.62 -14.69
C ARG A 70 -5.53 -7.92 -13.42
N ASN A 71 -4.67 -7.16 -12.76
CA ASN A 71 -4.94 -6.52 -11.49
C ASN A 71 -5.12 -5.01 -11.64
N ALA A 72 -5.85 -4.43 -10.69
CA ALA A 72 -5.78 -3.02 -10.33
C ALA A 72 -4.83 -2.87 -9.13
N ASN A 73 -4.24 -1.70 -8.96
CA ASN A 73 -3.53 -1.33 -7.75
C ASN A 73 -3.79 0.13 -7.39
N ALA A 74 -3.51 0.48 -6.14
CA ALA A 74 -3.55 1.85 -5.67
C ALA A 74 -2.57 2.01 -4.51
N GLY A 75 -1.99 3.20 -4.35
CA GLY A 75 -1.31 3.58 -3.14
C GLY A 75 -2.34 3.72 -2.01
N ILE A 76 -2.11 3.08 -0.86
CA ILE A 76 -2.87 3.34 0.36
C ILE A 76 -1.99 4.21 1.23
N VAL A 77 -2.33 5.49 1.28
CA VAL A 77 -1.51 6.50 1.95
C VAL A 77 -2.20 7.02 3.20
N VAL A 78 -1.40 7.32 4.22
CA VAL A 78 -1.85 7.90 5.48
C VAL A 78 -1.19 9.25 5.66
N GLY A 79 -2.00 10.27 5.99
CA GLY A 79 -1.49 11.60 6.26
C GLY A 79 -0.53 11.60 7.46
N ILE A 80 0.67 12.13 7.25
CA ILE A 80 1.67 12.37 8.29
C ILE A 80 1.93 13.88 8.42
N ALA A 81 2.46 14.28 9.56
CA ALA A 81 2.75 15.67 9.86
C ALA A 81 4.22 15.82 10.31
N PRO A 82 4.80 17.02 10.25
CA PRO A 82 6.21 17.23 10.59
C PRO A 82 6.64 16.65 11.94
N GLN A 83 5.76 16.68 12.94
CA GLN A 83 6.04 16.08 14.26
C GLN A 83 6.22 14.55 14.22
N ASP A 84 5.78 13.87 13.15
CA ASP A 84 5.93 12.43 12.98
C ASP A 84 7.33 12.05 12.47
N TYR A 85 8.09 13.00 11.92
CA TYR A 85 9.43 12.76 11.37
C TYR A 85 10.46 12.41 12.46
N ARG A 86 10.18 12.75 13.72
CA ARG A 86 11.07 12.48 14.84
C ARG A 86 10.93 11.05 15.30
N GLN A 87 11.99 10.29 15.09
CA GLN A 87 12.06 8.90 15.52
C GLN A 87 12.35 8.74 17.00
N ASP A 88 12.86 9.79 17.66
CA ASP A 88 13.23 9.77 19.09
C ASP A 88 12.04 9.99 20.04
N GLY A 89 10.84 10.20 19.50
CA GLY A 89 9.62 10.40 20.29
C GLY A 89 9.60 11.71 21.10
N LYS A 90 10.59 12.56 20.98
CA LYS A 90 10.65 13.86 21.69
C LYS A 90 9.68 14.84 21.06
N ARG A 91 8.63 15.16 21.78
CA ARG A 91 7.67 16.22 21.47
C ARG A 91 7.97 17.46 22.31
N ASP A 92 9.22 17.95 22.26
CA ASP A 92 9.70 19.05 23.09
C ASP A 92 9.37 20.45 22.54
N GLY A 93 8.56 20.52 21.46
CA GLY A 93 8.20 21.80 20.83
C GLY A 93 9.30 22.46 20.00
N SER A 94 10.49 21.83 19.89
CA SER A 94 11.55 22.36 19.04
C SER A 94 11.15 22.33 17.56
N VAL A 95 11.68 23.25 16.76
CA VAL A 95 11.43 23.32 15.31
C VAL A 95 11.91 22.03 14.64
N VAL A 96 11.02 21.39 13.87
CA VAL A 96 11.37 20.22 13.05
C VAL A 96 12.16 20.70 11.84
N ASP A 97 13.35 20.15 11.62
CA ASP A 97 14.10 20.41 10.38
C ASP A 97 13.30 19.86 9.19
N PRO A 98 13.05 20.66 8.14
CA PRO A 98 12.40 20.15 6.93
C PRO A 98 13.05 18.91 6.33
N LEU A 99 14.34 18.71 6.52
CA LEU A 99 15.09 17.54 6.06
C LEU A 99 14.85 16.28 6.90
N ASP A 100 14.28 16.40 8.10
CA ASP A 100 13.90 15.23 8.92
C ASP A 100 12.92 14.32 8.20
N GLY A 101 12.04 14.89 7.33
CA GLY A 101 11.15 14.13 6.48
C GLY A 101 11.87 13.20 5.52
N VAL A 102 13.03 13.60 4.98
CA VAL A 102 13.87 12.76 4.11
C VAL A 102 14.46 11.59 4.91
N ALA A 103 14.95 11.85 6.12
CA ALA A 103 15.48 10.82 7.00
C ALA A 103 14.39 9.81 7.41
N PHE A 104 13.18 10.31 7.69
CA PHE A 104 12.00 9.49 7.97
C PHE A 104 11.65 8.55 6.80
N GLN A 105 11.56 9.07 5.57
CA GLN A 105 11.30 8.26 4.38
C GLN A 105 12.37 7.18 4.21
N ARG A 106 13.64 7.56 4.27
CA ARG A 106 14.79 6.66 4.10
C ARG A 106 14.80 5.54 5.11
N PHE A 107 14.41 5.82 6.36
CA PHE A 107 14.31 4.80 7.39
C PHE A 107 13.30 3.70 7.02
N TRP A 108 12.09 4.07 6.62
CA TRP A 108 11.04 3.11 6.28
C TRP A 108 11.33 2.35 4.98
N GLU A 109 11.97 3.00 4.02
CA GLU A 109 12.44 2.36 2.79
C GLU A 109 13.53 1.30 3.06
N SER A 110 14.44 1.57 3.98
CA SER A 110 15.44 0.59 4.42
C SER A 110 14.80 -0.56 5.20
N ARG A 111 13.81 -0.27 6.06
CA ARG A 111 13.02 -1.31 6.74
C ARG A 111 12.30 -2.22 5.74
N ALA A 112 11.71 -1.66 4.70
CA ALA A 112 11.08 -2.45 3.64
C ALA A 112 12.09 -3.32 2.91
N TYR A 113 13.30 -2.84 2.64
CA TYR A 113 14.37 -3.62 2.03
C TYR A 113 14.78 -4.81 2.91
N GLU A 114 14.95 -4.60 4.22
CA GLU A 114 15.28 -5.66 5.19
C GLU A 114 14.16 -6.70 5.29
N LEU A 115 12.89 -6.25 5.39
CA LEU A 115 11.72 -7.11 5.44
C LEU A 115 11.53 -7.95 4.18
N GLY A 116 11.88 -7.39 3.02
CA GLY A 116 11.87 -8.10 1.74
C GLY A 116 13.00 -9.12 1.58
N GLY A 117 13.93 -9.19 2.55
CA GLY A 117 15.08 -10.11 2.50
C GLY A 117 16.24 -9.61 1.66
N GLY A 118 16.26 -8.35 1.27
CA GLY A 118 17.28 -7.75 0.42
C GLY A 118 17.04 -7.97 -1.08
N GLY A 119 18.03 -7.63 -1.90
CA GLY A 119 17.94 -7.85 -3.36
C GLY A 119 16.82 -7.10 -4.07
N TYR A 120 16.33 -6.03 -3.45
CA TYR A 120 15.19 -5.21 -3.92
C TYR A 120 13.87 -5.96 -4.02
N VAL A 121 13.74 -7.11 -3.38
CA VAL A 121 12.48 -7.81 -3.18
C VAL A 121 11.61 -7.00 -2.20
N ALA A 122 10.35 -6.76 -2.56
CA ALA A 122 9.45 -6.00 -1.71
C ALA A 122 8.80 -6.90 -0.64
N PRO A 123 8.59 -6.43 0.59
CA PRO A 123 7.77 -7.15 1.55
C PRO A 123 6.30 -7.08 1.14
N GLY A 124 5.56 -8.18 1.31
CA GLY A 124 4.14 -8.22 0.99
C GLY A 124 3.33 -9.07 1.94
N GLN A 125 2.05 -8.75 2.07
CA GLN A 125 1.13 -9.45 2.96
C GLN A 125 -0.25 -9.54 2.32
N ARG A 126 -0.94 -10.67 2.49
CA ARG A 126 -2.34 -10.76 2.10
C ARG A 126 -3.20 -9.87 2.99
N VAL A 127 -4.16 -9.19 2.39
CA VAL A 127 -5.08 -8.30 3.13
C VAL A 127 -5.81 -9.04 4.23
N GLY A 128 -6.26 -10.28 3.98
CA GLY A 128 -6.93 -11.09 4.99
C GLY A 128 -6.06 -11.39 6.22
N ASP A 129 -4.77 -11.65 6.00
CA ASP A 129 -3.81 -11.89 7.08
C ASP A 129 -3.45 -10.59 7.81
N PHE A 130 -3.26 -9.50 7.08
CA PHE A 130 -2.97 -8.18 7.66
C PHE A 130 -4.10 -7.70 8.59
N ILE A 131 -5.36 -7.87 8.18
CA ILE A 131 -6.51 -7.53 9.03
C ILE A 131 -6.54 -8.38 10.30
N LYS A 132 -6.19 -9.67 10.19
CA LYS A 132 -6.14 -10.61 11.31
C LYS A 132 -4.86 -10.52 12.15
N ARG A 133 -3.93 -9.65 11.83
CA ARG A 133 -2.60 -9.54 12.47
C ARG A 133 -1.83 -10.85 12.40
N GLN A 134 -1.82 -11.50 11.26
CA GLN A 134 -1.16 -12.77 11.00
C GLN A 134 -0.15 -12.63 9.86
N ARG A 135 1.01 -13.27 10.02
CA ARG A 135 2.02 -13.35 8.96
C ARG A 135 1.47 -14.11 7.75
N SER A 136 1.72 -13.61 6.54
CA SER A 136 1.52 -14.39 5.33
C SER A 136 2.70 -15.32 5.09
N SER A 137 2.44 -16.59 4.84
CA SER A 137 3.45 -17.59 4.46
C SER A 137 3.51 -17.85 2.97
N ALA A 138 2.45 -17.51 2.25
CA ALA A 138 2.32 -17.64 0.81
C ALA A 138 1.28 -16.65 0.27
N PHE A 139 1.29 -16.41 -1.03
CA PHE A 139 0.23 -15.69 -1.71
C PHE A 139 -0.85 -16.67 -2.21
N GLY A 140 -2.07 -16.16 -2.36
CA GLY A 140 -3.23 -16.93 -2.82
C GLY A 140 -3.51 -16.75 -4.31
N SER A 141 -4.78 -16.52 -4.64
CA SER A 141 -5.25 -16.38 -6.03
C SER A 141 -4.78 -15.09 -6.72
N VAL A 142 -4.35 -14.09 -5.96
CA VAL A 142 -3.78 -12.85 -6.50
C VAL A 142 -2.27 -12.96 -6.49
N GLU A 143 -1.69 -12.99 -7.69
CA GLU A 143 -0.23 -13.02 -7.86
C GLU A 143 0.34 -11.61 -7.87
N PRO A 144 1.47 -11.36 -7.19
CA PRO A 144 2.15 -10.08 -7.22
C PRO A 144 2.70 -9.76 -8.62
N SER A 145 2.63 -8.48 -8.99
CA SER A 145 3.17 -8.00 -10.28
C SER A 145 4.54 -7.34 -10.14
N TYR A 146 4.95 -6.96 -8.93
CA TYR A 146 6.22 -6.29 -8.67
C TYR A 146 7.43 -7.16 -9.04
N LYS A 147 8.42 -6.55 -9.69
CA LYS A 147 9.72 -7.16 -10.00
C LYS A 147 10.84 -6.42 -9.24
N PRO A 148 11.81 -7.13 -8.67
CA PRO A 148 12.18 -8.54 -8.90
C PRO A 148 11.28 -9.57 -8.21
N GLY A 149 10.46 -9.20 -7.23
CA GLY A 149 9.55 -10.13 -6.56
C GLY A 149 9.01 -9.57 -5.25
N VAL A 150 8.06 -10.27 -4.65
CA VAL A 150 7.46 -9.95 -3.36
C VAL A 150 7.65 -11.12 -2.40
N LEU A 151 8.15 -10.83 -1.20
CA LEU A 151 8.31 -11.83 -0.14
C LEU A 151 7.07 -11.82 0.77
N PRO A 152 6.37 -12.96 0.94
CA PRO A 152 5.31 -13.05 1.94
C PRO A 152 5.86 -12.82 3.35
N THR A 153 5.27 -11.86 4.08
CA THR A 153 5.78 -11.47 5.40
C THR A 153 4.65 -10.94 6.30
N ASP A 154 4.99 -10.41 7.45
CA ASP A 154 4.14 -9.57 8.28
C ASP A 154 4.63 -8.13 8.19
N LEU A 155 3.85 -7.25 7.55
CA LEU A 155 4.20 -5.83 7.42
C LEU A 155 4.15 -5.07 8.76
N ALA A 156 3.53 -5.67 9.78
CA ALA A 156 3.37 -5.11 11.12
C ALA A 156 4.13 -5.94 12.19
N GLU A 157 5.14 -6.72 11.79
CA GLU A 157 5.95 -7.52 12.71
C GLU A 157 6.62 -6.62 13.75
N ALA A 158 6.35 -6.91 15.03
CA ALA A 158 6.80 -6.08 16.14
C ALA A 158 8.33 -5.90 16.14
N GLY A 159 8.78 -4.64 16.16
CA GLY A 159 10.20 -4.25 16.08
C GLY A 159 10.80 -4.30 14.67
N ARG A 160 10.04 -4.75 13.67
CA ARG A 160 10.43 -4.80 12.26
C ARG A 160 9.33 -4.28 11.34
N GLU A 161 8.47 -3.43 11.84
CA GLU A 161 7.36 -2.86 11.08
C GLU A 161 7.84 -2.20 9.78
N SER A 162 7.05 -2.34 8.71
CA SER A 162 7.32 -1.71 7.40
C SER A 162 7.03 -0.22 7.36
N LEU A 163 6.15 0.25 8.25
CA LEU A 163 5.71 1.63 8.43
C LEU A 163 5.43 1.88 9.92
N PRO A 164 5.28 3.14 10.37
CA PRO A 164 4.90 3.43 11.75
C PRO A 164 3.64 2.67 12.17
N ALA A 165 3.61 2.16 13.41
CA ALA A 165 2.51 1.36 13.91
C ALA A 165 1.13 2.07 13.77
N TYR A 166 1.08 3.38 14.05
CA TYR A 166 -0.15 4.16 13.90
C TYR A 166 -0.63 4.26 12.44
N VAL A 167 0.29 4.19 11.45
CA VAL A 167 -0.03 4.13 10.01
C VAL A 167 -0.63 2.79 9.67
N LEU A 168 0.02 1.70 10.11
CA LEU A 168 -0.46 0.33 9.85
C LEU A 168 -1.83 0.08 10.50
N ASP A 169 -2.07 0.62 11.69
CA ASP A 169 -3.37 0.52 12.37
C ASP A 169 -4.46 1.32 11.64
N ALA A 170 -4.14 2.53 11.16
CA ALA A 170 -5.07 3.31 10.34
C ALA A 170 -5.43 2.60 9.02
N ILE A 171 -4.45 2.01 8.34
CA ILE A 171 -4.69 1.22 7.12
C ILE A 171 -5.59 0.01 7.44
N ARG A 172 -5.32 -0.69 8.54
CA ARG A 172 -6.11 -1.86 8.96
C ARG A 172 -7.56 -1.51 9.23
N GLU A 173 -7.83 -0.33 9.81
CA GLU A 173 -9.18 0.20 10.02
C GLU A 173 -9.85 0.62 8.69
N ALA A 174 -9.09 1.21 7.76
CA ALA A 174 -9.61 1.69 6.50
C ALA A 174 -10.03 0.58 5.53
N LEU A 175 -9.32 -0.55 5.51
CA LEU A 175 -9.59 -1.64 4.55
C LEU A 175 -11.04 -2.15 4.60
N PRO A 176 -11.64 -2.46 5.77
CA PRO A 176 -13.07 -2.82 5.84
C PRO A 176 -14.01 -1.66 5.47
N ALA A 177 -13.59 -0.42 5.69
CA ALA A 177 -14.39 0.74 5.28
C ALA A 177 -14.40 0.91 3.76
N PHE A 178 -13.28 0.63 3.10
CA PHE A 178 -13.16 0.62 1.64
C PHE A 178 -13.94 -0.55 1.01
N GLU A 179 -13.93 -1.73 1.66
CA GLU A 179 -14.73 -2.88 1.22
C GLU A 179 -16.23 -2.56 1.16
N ARG A 180 -16.75 -1.78 2.12
CA ARG A 180 -18.17 -1.36 2.09
C ARG A 180 -18.52 -0.44 0.91
N GLN A 181 -17.52 0.28 0.38
CA GLN A 181 -17.71 1.19 -0.77
C GLN A 181 -17.45 0.48 -2.11
N ILE A 182 -16.48 -0.41 -2.14
CA ILE A 182 -16.08 -1.19 -3.32
C ILE A 182 -16.00 -2.67 -2.92
N PRO A 183 -17.07 -3.46 -3.08
CA PRO A 183 -17.05 -4.90 -2.80
C PRO A 183 -15.91 -5.60 -3.53
N GLY A 184 -15.07 -6.30 -2.78
CA GLY A 184 -13.85 -6.96 -3.27
C GLY A 184 -12.56 -6.13 -3.09
N PHE A 185 -12.64 -4.90 -2.54
CA PHE A 185 -11.44 -4.10 -2.24
C PHE A 185 -10.54 -4.80 -1.21
N ALA A 186 -11.14 -5.29 -0.13
CA ALA A 186 -10.43 -6.03 0.92
C ALA A 186 -10.54 -7.56 0.73
N LEU A 187 -10.54 -8.02 -0.54
CA LEU A 187 -10.46 -9.46 -0.84
C LEU A 187 -9.34 -10.09 -0.01
N PRO A 188 -9.58 -11.22 0.70
CA PRO A 188 -8.57 -11.82 1.57
C PRO A 188 -7.23 -12.11 0.90
N ASP A 189 -7.24 -12.47 -0.38
CA ASP A 189 -6.05 -12.73 -1.20
C ASP A 189 -5.49 -11.48 -1.88
N ALA A 190 -6.13 -10.30 -1.78
CA ALA A 190 -5.53 -9.07 -2.26
C ALA A 190 -4.21 -8.80 -1.51
N LEU A 191 -3.28 -8.11 -2.19
CA LEU A 191 -1.92 -7.94 -1.69
C LEU A 191 -1.66 -6.49 -1.27
N LEU A 192 -1.08 -6.34 -0.09
CA LEU A 192 -0.33 -5.16 0.30
C LEU A 192 1.12 -5.39 -0.08
N THR A 193 1.72 -4.45 -0.79
CA THR A 193 3.13 -4.47 -1.18
C THR A 193 3.78 -3.21 -0.62
N GLY A 194 4.77 -3.37 0.22
CA GLY A 194 5.43 -2.25 0.89
C GLY A 194 6.76 -1.88 0.22
N VAL A 195 7.11 -0.61 0.18
CA VAL A 195 6.32 0.54 0.67
C VAL A 195 6.29 1.62 -0.40
N GLU A 196 5.24 2.44 -0.40
CA GLU A 196 5.20 3.66 -1.22
C GLU A 196 5.39 4.86 -0.29
N THR A 197 6.53 5.54 -0.41
CA THR A 197 6.94 6.67 0.45
C THR A 197 7.19 7.94 -0.34
N ARG A 198 7.25 7.84 -1.65
CA ARG A 198 7.56 8.94 -2.57
C ARG A 198 6.51 8.98 -3.68
N THR A 199 5.77 10.06 -3.75
CA THR A 199 4.77 10.38 -4.79
C THR A 199 5.09 11.71 -5.45
#